data_6153072097d2715f71d2565bb8514595
#
_entry.id   6153072097d2715f71d2565bb8514595
#
_cell.length_a   1.000
_cell.length_b   1.000
_cell.length_c   1.000
_cell.angle_alpha   90.00
_cell.angle_beta   90.00
_cell.angle_gamma   90.00
#
_symmetry.space_group_name_H-M   'P 1'
#
loop_
_entity.id
_entity.type
_entity.pdbx_description
1 polymer ?
#
loop_
_entity_poly.entity_id
_entity_poly.type
_entity_poly.pdbx_seq_one_letter_code
_entity_poly.pdbx_strand_id
1 'polypeptide(L)'
;VFGCGKVLETGSLTKPYGNKALVVTGRSSAKKSGLYDKVADSLKQAGIEHVLFDKVAQNPLTTTAIEGAQFAKDNGCDVVVAIGGGSIMDCAKAIAFLALNDGDINDYIYGRLKSDTALPLVLIPTTCGTGSEGNGFAVLTNPENGDKKSLRCNAIVAKVSIVDPECMMTMPKHV
;
A
#
# COMPACT_ATOMS: atom_id res chain seq x y z
N VAL A 1 2.88 -13.92 5.85
CA VAL A 1 4.18 -14.39 6.37
C VAL A 1 4.49 -13.63 7.66
N PHE A 2 4.87 -14.35 8.73
CA PHE A 2 5.16 -13.76 10.05
C PHE A 2 6.56 -14.17 10.54
N GLY A 3 7.32 -13.25 11.12
CA GLY A 3 8.60 -13.51 11.78
C GLY A 3 9.63 -12.40 11.61
N CYS A 4 10.63 -12.38 12.47
CA CYS A 4 11.74 -11.43 12.41
C CYS A 4 12.58 -11.64 11.14
N GLY A 5 13.01 -10.53 10.52
CA GLY A 5 13.80 -10.54 9.29
C GLY A 5 13.02 -10.88 8.03
N LYS A 6 11.69 -11.13 8.12
CA LYS A 6 10.88 -11.50 6.95
C LYS A 6 10.75 -10.39 5.90
N VAL A 7 10.96 -9.15 6.30
CA VAL A 7 11.01 -8.03 5.36
C VAL A 7 12.09 -8.18 4.28
N LEU A 8 13.17 -8.92 4.58
CA LEU A 8 14.24 -9.19 3.61
C LEU A 8 13.81 -10.13 2.48
N GLU A 9 12.71 -10.86 2.66
CA GLU A 9 12.13 -11.75 1.65
C GLU A 9 11.13 -11.03 0.72
N THR A 10 10.95 -9.69 0.86
CA THR A 10 9.96 -8.93 0.09
C THR A 10 10.07 -9.18 -1.40
N GLY A 11 11.27 -9.18 -1.96
CA GLY A 11 11.47 -9.39 -3.39
C GLY A 11 11.01 -10.76 -3.86
N SER A 12 11.44 -11.84 -3.19
CA SER A 12 11.06 -13.21 -3.54
C SER A 12 9.55 -13.45 -3.37
N LEU A 13 8.94 -12.84 -2.35
CA LEU A 13 7.50 -12.91 -2.09
C LEU A 13 6.67 -12.08 -3.08
N THR A 14 7.23 -11.00 -3.62
CA THR A 14 6.57 -10.14 -4.61
C THR A 14 6.69 -10.70 -6.03
N LYS A 15 7.79 -11.37 -6.35
CA LYS A 15 8.12 -11.83 -7.71
C LYS A 15 7.01 -12.60 -8.45
N PRO A 16 6.22 -13.47 -7.79
CA PRO A 16 5.11 -14.16 -8.45
C PRO A 16 3.98 -13.25 -8.94
N TYR A 17 3.95 -11.99 -8.50
CA TYR A 17 2.85 -11.05 -8.73
C TYR A 17 3.18 -9.90 -9.67
N GLY A 18 4.47 -9.63 -9.91
CA GLY A 18 4.85 -8.55 -10.82
C GLY A 18 6.35 -8.39 -10.99
N ASN A 19 6.72 -7.55 -11.95
CA ASN A 19 8.12 -7.26 -12.29
C ASN A 19 8.47 -5.77 -12.11
N LYS A 20 7.46 -4.91 -11.91
CA LYS A 20 7.65 -3.48 -11.64
C LYS A 20 6.74 -2.98 -10.53
N ALA A 21 7.34 -2.72 -9.38
CA ALA A 21 6.62 -2.37 -8.17
C ALA A 21 6.45 -0.85 -8.00
N LEU A 22 5.24 -0.43 -7.61
CA LEU A 22 5.05 0.85 -6.94
C LEU A 22 5.28 0.66 -5.45
N VAL A 23 6.35 1.24 -4.90
CA VAL A 23 6.57 1.24 -3.45
C VAL A 23 5.87 2.45 -2.84
N VAL A 24 4.88 2.22 -1.99
CA VAL A 24 4.08 3.26 -1.34
C VAL A 24 4.51 3.43 0.11
N THR A 25 4.85 4.67 0.50
CA THR A 25 5.28 4.99 1.87
C THR A 25 4.71 6.34 2.31
N GLY A 26 4.87 6.64 3.60
CA GLY A 26 4.79 8.02 4.10
C GLY A 26 6.08 8.80 3.80
N ARG A 27 6.05 10.11 4.05
CA ARG A 27 7.11 11.05 3.64
C ARG A 27 8.51 10.71 4.17
N SER A 28 8.63 10.18 5.38
CA SER A 28 9.95 10.09 6.02
C SER A 28 10.21 8.84 6.87
N SER A 29 9.21 8.22 7.50
CA SER A 29 9.43 7.17 8.51
C SER A 29 10.14 5.93 7.94
N ALA A 30 9.66 5.41 6.81
CA ALA A 30 10.26 4.23 6.17
C ALA A 30 11.70 4.47 5.70
N LYS A 31 12.01 5.70 5.26
CA LYS A 31 13.37 6.10 4.85
C LYS A 31 14.27 6.25 6.08
N LYS A 32 13.82 6.99 7.10
CA LYS A 32 14.61 7.25 8.33
C LYS A 32 14.94 5.98 9.11
N SER A 33 14.05 4.98 9.09
CA SER A 33 14.31 3.68 9.72
C SER A 33 15.19 2.74 8.90
N GLY A 34 15.52 3.11 7.64
CA GLY A 34 16.22 2.24 6.70
C GLY A 34 15.36 1.09 6.13
N LEU A 35 14.07 1.05 6.47
CA LEU A 35 13.18 -0.02 6.03
C LEU A 35 12.91 0.05 4.53
N TYR A 36 12.79 1.26 3.99
CA TYR A 36 12.66 1.44 2.54
C TYR A 36 13.86 0.85 1.79
N ASP A 37 15.07 1.11 2.26
CA ASP A 37 16.30 0.62 1.60
C ASP A 37 16.36 -0.92 1.62
N LYS A 38 16.02 -1.54 2.75
CA LYS A 38 15.93 -3.02 2.86
C LYS A 38 14.94 -3.61 1.83
N VAL A 39 13.77 -2.99 1.69
CA VAL A 39 12.74 -3.43 0.72
C VAL A 39 13.22 -3.20 -0.72
N ALA A 40 13.77 -2.03 -1.01
CA ALA A 40 14.30 -1.69 -2.34
C ALA A 40 15.41 -2.65 -2.79
N ASP A 41 16.34 -2.96 -1.89
CA ASP A 41 17.42 -3.93 -2.15
C ASP A 41 16.86 -5.34 -2.39
N SER A 42 15.89 -5.77 -1.59
CA SER A 42 15.24 -7.07 -1.76
C SER A 42 14.50 -7.18 -3.10
N LEU A 43 13.77 -6.14 -3.51
CA LEU A 43 13.12 -6.08 -4.83
C LEU A 43 14.15 -6.16 -5.97
N LYS A 44 15.23 -5.36 -5.88
CA LYS A 44 16.32 -5.35 -6.86
C LYS A 44 17.00 -6.71 -6.99
N GLN A 45 17.28 -7.39 -5.87
CA GLN A 45 17.88 -8.74 -5.86
C GLN A 45 16.97 -9.77 -6.54
N ALA A 46 15.65 -9.59 -6.45
CA ALA A 46 14.68 -10.43 -7.15
C ALA A 46 14.44 -10.04 -8.62
N GLY A 47 15.17 -9.04 -9.14
CA GLY A 47 14.98 -8.54 -10.50
C GLY A 47 13.63 -7.84 -10.70
N ILE A 48 13.16 -7.12 -9.68
CA ILE A 48 11.95 -6.30 -9.74
C ILE A 48 12.36 -4.84 -9.79
N GLU A 49 11.99 -4.15 -10.87
CA GLU A 49 12.12 -2.70 -10.94
C GLU A 49 11.14 -2.05 -9.97
N HIS A 50 11.48 -0.87 -9.45
CA HIS A 50 10.54 -0.16 -8.59
C HIS A 50 10.64 1.36 -8.73
N VAL A 51 9.53 2.02 -8.45
CA VAL A 51 9.42 3.47 -8.28
C VAL A 51 8.79 3.77 -6.93
N LEU A 52 9.14 4.92 -6.36
CA LEU A 52 8.69 5.30 -5.02
C LEU A 52 7.59 6.37 -5.09
N PHE A 53 6.49 6.14 -4.37
CA PHE A 53 5.46 7.12 -4.07
C PHE A 53 5.40 7.36 -2.56
N ASP A 54 5.96 8.47 -2.09
CA ASP A 54 6.17 8.78 -0.67
C ASP A 54 5.28 9.94 -0.15
N LYS A 55 4.14 10.17 -0.81
CA LYS A 55 3.28 11.32 -0.52
C LYS A 55 2.14 11.04 0.46
N VAL A 56 2.02 9.80 0.94
CA VAL A 56 0.90 9.44 1.81
C VAL A 56 1.07 10.04 3.20
N ALA A 57 0.02 10.73 3.65
CA ALA A 57 -0.09 11.28 5.00
C ALA A 57 -1.06 10.46 5.86
N GLN A 58 -1.11 10.76 7.17
CA GLN A 58 -2.14 10.23 8.06
C GLN A 58 -3.54 10.65 7.57
N ASN A 59 -4.53 9.76 7.70
CA ASN A 59 -5.87 9.94 7.15
C ASN A 59 -5.83 10.24 5.64
N PRO A 60 -5.46 9.24 4.81
CA PRO A 60 -5.18 9.46 3.41
C PRO A 60 -6.40 10.01 2.66
N LEU A 61 -6.12 10.96 1.77
CA LEU A 61 -7.14 11.59 0.95
C LEU A 61 -7.43 10.75 -0.32
N THR A 62 -8.65 10.82 -0.81
CA THR A 62 -9.01 10.24 -2.12
C THR A 62 -8.16 10.81 -3.24
N THR A 63 -7.83 12.11 -3.19
CA THR A 63 -6.95 12.78 -4.17
C THR A 63 -5.53 12.23 -4.16
N THR A 64 -4.98 11.87 -2.98
CA THR A 64 -3.65 11.23 -2.90
C THR A 64 -3.66 9.84 -3.54
N ALA A 65 -4.74 9.09 -3.36
CA ALA A 65 -4.89 7.78 -3.99
C ALA A 65 -5.01 7.89 -5.52
N ILE A 66 -5.75 8.87 -6.03
CA ILE A 66 -5.86 9.16 -7.47
C ILE A 66 -4.49 9.52 -8.06
N GLU A 67 -3.74 10.41 -7.40
CA GLU A 67 -2.38 10.78 -7.82
C GLU A 67 -1.44 9.56 -7.86
N GLY A 68 -1.48 8.72 -6.83
CA GLY A 68 -0.67 7.51 -6.77
C GLY A 68 -1.03 6.48 -7.83
N ALA A 69 -2.33 6.34 -8.16
CA ALA A 69 -2.79 5.44 -9.22
C ALA A 69 -2.34 5.92 -10.60
N GLN A 70 -2.43 7.24 -10.86
CA GLN A 70 -1.90 7.81 -12.11
C GLN A 70 -0.39 7.60 -12.21
N PHE A 71 0.34 7.84 -11.12
CA PHE A 71 1.78 7.61 -11.07
C PHE A 71 2.14 6.14 -11.33
N ALA A 72 1.35 5.18 -10.81
CA ALA A 72 1.52 3.76 -11.10
C ALA A 72 1.32 3.44 -12.60
N LYS A 73 0.26 3.98 -13.20
CA LYS A 73 -0.07 3.83 -14.63
C LYS A 73 1.06 4.39 -15.51
N ASP A 74 1.50 5.62 -15.25
CA ASP A 74 2.53 6.32 -16.03
C ASP A 74 3.88 5.60 -16.00
N ASN A 75 4.16 4.90 -14.90
CA ASN A 75 5.38 4.12 -14.74
C ASN A 75 5.23 2.64 -15.14
N GLY A 76 4.05 2.20 -15.56
CA GLY A 76 3.80 0.81 -15.95
C GLY A 76 3.98 -0.19 -14.79
N CYS A 77 3.59 0.20 -13.57
CA CYS A 77 3.67 -0.69 -12.42
C CYS A 77 2.62 -1.79 -12.50
N ASP A 78 3.01 -3.02 -12.16
CA ASP A 78 2.15 -4.22 -12.20
C ASP A 78 1.90 -4.84 -10.82
N VAL A 79 2.55 -4.30 -9.78
CA VAL A 79 2.36 -4.70 -8.37
C VAL A 79 2.56 -3.49 -7.45
N VAL A 80 1.85 -3.46 -6.32
CA VAL A 80 2.00 -2.41 -5.29
C VAL A 80 2.56 -3.02 -4.01
N VAL A 81 3.63 -2.41 -3.50
CA VAL A 81 4.26 -2.76 -2.21
C VAL A 81 4.11 -1.60 -1.25
N ALA A 82 3.43 -1.77 -0.13
CA ALA A 82 3.23 -0.70 0.85
C ALA A 82 4.04 -0.94 2.13
N ILE A 83 4.72 0.09 2.61
CA ILE A 83 5.50 0.07 3.86
C ILE A 83 4.96 1.15 4.79
N GLY A 84 4.26 0.76 5.84
CA GLY A 84 3.74 1.73 6.78
C GLY A 84 2.61 1.24 7.66
N GLY A 85 2.00 2.15 8.40
CA GLY A 85 0.81 1.88 9.20
C GLY A 85 -0.47 1.82 8.35
N GLY A 86 -1.63 1.68 9.03
CA GLY A 86 -2.93 1.54 8.38
C GLY A 86 -3.22 2.58 7.31
N SER A 87 -2.91 3.85 7.55
CA SER A 87 -3.11 4.94 6.57
C SER A 87 -2.35 4.73 5.26
N ILE A 88 -1.11 4.22 5.34
CA ILE A 88 -0.29 3.94 4.17
C ILE A 88 -0.86 2.74 3.40
N MET A 89 -1.20 1.67 4.13
CA MET A 89 -1.78 0.45 3.54
C MET A 89 -3.13 0.72 2.89
N ASP A 90 -4.00 1.51 3.53
CA ASP A 90 -5.31 1.88 2.97
C ASP A 90 -5.16 2.71 1.69
N CYS A 91 -4.25 3.70 1.68
CA CYS A 91 -3.95 4.46 0.47
C CYS A 91 -3.42 3.56 -0.65
N ALA A 92 -2.50 2.66 -0.34
CA ALA A 92 -1.92 1.73 -1.32
C ALA A 92 -2.97 0.78 -1.92
N LYS A 93 -3.93 0.31 -1.12
CA LYS A 93 -5.09 -0.47 -1.60
C LYS A 93 -5.93 0.31 -2.59
N ALA A 94 -6.23 1.59 -2.27
CA ALA A 94 -6.98 2.46 -3.17
C ALA A 94 -6.21 2.78 -4.45
N ILE A 95 -4.89 2.98 -4.36
CA ILE A 95 -3.99 3.14 -5.52
C ILE A 95 -4.06 1.90 -6.41
N ALA A 96 -3.90 0.71 -5.83
CA ALA A 96 -3.93 -0.56 -6.56
C ALA A 96 -5.28 -0.80 -7.26
N PHE A 97 -6.37 -0.40 -6.60
CA PHE A 97 -7.72 -0.46 -7.17
C PHE A 97 -7.86 0.51 -8.36
N LEU A 98 -7.55 1.79 -8.17
CA LEU A 98 -7.69 2.83 -9.19
C LEU A 98 -6.72 2.66 -10.37
N ALA A 99 -5.63 1.93 -10.19
CA ALA A 99 -4.72 1.63 -11.30
C ALA A 99 -5.38 0.78 -12.40
N LEU A 100 -6.40 0.00 -12.07
CA LEU A 100 -7.15 -0.86 -13.01
C LEU A 100 -8.62 -0.46 -13.20
N ASN A 101 -9.11 0.56 -12.49
CA ASN A 101 -10.50 0.97 -12.57
C ASN A 101 -10.59 2.47 -12.87
N ASP A 102 -11.34 2.81 -13.91
CA ASP A 102 -11.62 4.18 -14.28
C ASP A 102 -12.84 4.72 -13.52
N GLY A 103 -12.99 6.04 -13.49
CA GLY A 103 -14.08 6.73 -12.82
C GLY A 103 -13.71 7.34 -11.48
N ASP A 104 -14.70 7.94 -10.81
CA ASP A 104 -14.50 8.56 -9.51
C ASP A 104 -14.48 7.50 -8.40
N ILE A 105 -13.41 7.49 -7.59
CA ILE A 105 -13.30 6.58 -6.43
C ILE A 105 -14.49 6.71 -5.48
N ASN A 106 -15.08 7.90 -5.37
CA ASN A 106 -16.24 8.12 -4.52
C ASN A 106 -17.46 7.33 -5.00
N ASP A 107 -17.60 7.07 -6.31
CA ASP A 107 -18.69 6.24 -6.83
C ASP A 107 -18.55 4.78 -6.37
N TYR A 108 -17.34 4.28 -6.28
CA TYR A 108 -17.07 2.95 -5.72
C TYR A 108 -17.27 2.92 -4.20
N ILE A 109 -16.80 3.94 -3.48
CA ILE A 109 -16.96 4.06 -2.03
C ILE A 109 -18.44 4.12 -1.63
N TYR A 110 -19.24 4.84 -2.40
CA TYR A 110 -20.69 4.96 -2.15
C TYR A 110 -21.53 3.84 -2.79
N GLY A 111 -20.89 2.88 -3.47
CA GLY A 111 -21.57 1.72 -4.05
C GLY A 111 -22.35 2.00 -5.34
N ARG A 112 -22.15 3.15 -5.97
CA ARG A 112 -22.74 3.50 -7.28
C ARG A 112 -22.05 2.73 -8.41
N LEU A 113 -20.75 2.52 -8.32
CA LEU A 113 -19.98 1.64 -9.20
C LEU A 113 -19.45 0.44 -8.42
N LYS A 114 -19.18 -0.65 -9.12
CA LYS A 114 -18.62 -1.88 -8.57
C LYS A 114 -17.52 -2.40 -9.45
N SER A 115 -16.46 -2.91 -8.83
CA SER A 115 -15.40 -3.66 -9.49
C SER A 115 -14.75 -4.60 -8.49
N ASP A 116 -14.16 -5.67 -8.98
CA ASP A 116 -13.42 -6.66 -8.18
C ASP A 116 -12.04 -6.91 -8.81
N THR A 117 -11.42 -5.84 -9.32
CA THR A 117 -10.07 -5.86 -9.90
C THR A 117 -9.17 -4.85 -9.21
N ALA A 118 -7.94 -5.22 -8.96
CA ALA A 118 -6.88 -4.35 -8.45
C ALA A 118 -5.50 -4.93 -8.84
N LEU A 119 -4.48 -4.08 -8.86
CA LEU A 119 -3.11 -4.58 -8.92
C LEU A 119 -2.82 -5.45 -7.68
N PRO A 120 -2.01 -6.50 -7.81
CA PRO A 120 -1.57 -7.29 -6.66
C PRO A 120 -0.92 -6.42 -5.60
N LEU A 121 -1.18 -6.74 -4.32
CA LEU A 121 -0.74 -5.99 -3.16
C LEU A 121 0.16 -6.83 -2.26
N VAL A 122 1.29 -6.25 -1.88
CA VAL A 122 2.18 -6.74 -0.81
C VAL A 122 2.23 -5.68 0.28
N LEU A 123 1.81 -6.03 1.49
CA LEU A 123 1.69 -5.08 2.60
C LEU A 123 2.69 -5.41 3.72
N ILE A 124 3.43 -4.39 4.17
CA ILE A 124 4.44 -4.47 5.22
C ILE A 124 4.04 -3.50 6.33
N PRO A 125 3.28 -3.95 7.35
CA PRO A 125 2.84 -3.10 8.45
C PRO A 125 4.03 -2.67 9.33
N THR A 126 4.04 -1.39 9.73
CA THR A 126 4.99 -0.83 10.70
C THR A 126 4.32 -0.44 12.02
N THR A 127 3.03 -0.71 12.15
CA THR A 127 2.23 -0.54 13.36
C THR A 127 1.37 -1.77 13.57
N CYS A 128 1.03 -2.08 14.82
CA CYS A 128 0.07 -3.13 15.16
C CYS A 128 -1.28 -2.50 15.58
N GLY A 129 -2.39 -3.21 15.31
CA GLY A 129 -3.72 -2.84 15.76
C GLY A 129 -4.73 -2.54 14.66
N THR A 130 -4.34 -2.05 13.48
CA THR A 130 -5.31 -1.72 12.42
C THR A 130 -5.84 -2.93 11.67
N GLY A 131 -5.03 -3.99 11.52
CA GLY A 131 -5.36 -5.19 10.74
C GLY A 131 -5.54 -4.93 9.24
N SER A 132 -5.10 -3.75 8.76
CA SER A 132 -5.28 -3.39 7.35
C SER A 132 -4.55 -4.34 6.39
N GLU A 133 -3.48 -4.98 6.84
CA GLU A 133 -2.74 -5.99 6.07
C GLU A 133 -3.54 -7.27 5.78
N GLY A 134 -4.61 -7.52 6.55
CA GLY A 134 -5.41 -8.76 6.45
C GLY A 134 -6.83 -8.58 5.93
N ASN A 135 -7.23 -7.37 5.50
CA ASN A 135 -8.62 -7.12 5.11
C ASN A 135 -8.76 -6.40 3.76
N GLY A 136 -9.98 -6.43 3.20
CA GLY A 136 -10.35 -5.79 1.94
C GLY A 136 -11.00 -4.41 2.12
N PHE A 137 -10.53 -3.62 3.10
CA PHE A 137 -11.03 -2.27 3.38
C PHE A 137 -9.92 -1.24 3.20
N ALA A 138 -10.27 -0.08 2.64
CA ALA A 138 -9.38 1.07 2.52
C ALA A 138 -10.14 2.33 2.96
N VAL A 139 -9.81 2.87 4.12
CA VAL A 139 -10.46 4.06 4.68
C VAL A 139 -9.80 5.31 4.13
N LEU A 140 -10.57 6.12 3.43
CA LEU A 140 -10.12 7.35 2.78
C LEU A 140 -10.99 8.53 3.21
N THR A 141 -10.40 9.72 3.19
CA THR A 141 -11.10 10.98 3.43
C THR A 141 -11.33 11.69 2.10
N ASN A 142 -12.57 12.03 1.79
CA ASN A 142 -12.89 12.92 0.69
C ASN A 142 -12.64 14.38 1.12
N PRO A 143 -11.69 15.10 0.50
CA PRO A 143 -11.36 16.46 0.91
C PRO A 143 -12.46 17.49 0.59
N GLU A 144 -13.41 17.19 -0.31
CA GLU A 144 -14.47 18.11 -0.71
C GLU A 144 -15.54 18.28 0.37
N ASN A 145 -15.86 17.20 1.11
CA ASN A 145 -16.93 17.19 2.10
C ASN A 145 -16.49 16.71 3.49
N GLY A 146 -15.23 16.30 3.64
CA GLY A 146 -14.68 15.78 4.89
C GLY A 146 -15.14 14.35 5.24
N ASP A 147 -15.92 13.70 4.40
CA ASP A 147 -16.38 12.32 4.63
C ASP A 147 -15.21 11.34 4.70
N LYS A 148 -15.19 10.54 5.76
CA LYS A 148 -14.21 9.46 5.94
C LYS A 148 -14.94 8.12 5.81
N LYS A 149 -14.74 7.46 4.68
CA LYS A 149 -15.45 6.22 4.32
C LYS A 149 -14.51 5.17 3.75
N SER A 150 -14.99 3.93 3.69
CA SER A 150 -14.20 2.79 3.27
C SER A 150 -14.58 2.33 1.86
N LEU A 151 -13.60 2.28 0.98
CA LEU A 151 -13.66 1.41 -0.21
C LEU A 151 -13.64 -0.04 0.29
N ARG A 152 -14.53 -0.88 -0.24
CA ARG A 152 -14.66 -2.29 0.13
C ARG A 152 -14.64 -3.16 -1.11
N CYS A 153 -13.63 -4.02 -1.22
CA CYS A 153 -13.46 -4.89 -2.38
C CYS A 153 -12.56 -6.08 -2.01
N ASN A 154 -12.90 -7.27 -2.48
CA ASN A 154 -12.06 -8.44 -2.25
C ASN A 154 -10.73 -8.36 -3.01
N ALA A 155 -10.71 -7.69 -4.16
CA ALA A 155 -9.50 -7.53 -4.95
C ALA A 155 -8.39 -6.77 -4.23
N ILE A 156 -8.71 -5.90 -3.25
CA ILE A 156 -7.73 -5.15 -2.45
C ILE A 156 -7.27 -5.88 -1.19
N VAL A 157 -7.65 -7.14 -0.99
CA VAL A 157 -7.00 -8.00 0.00
C VAL A 157 -5.58 -8.29 -0.47
N ALA A 158 -4.61 -8.11 0.40
CA ALA A 158 -3.21 -8.33 0.06
C ALA A 158 -2.95 -9.78 -0.39
N LYS A 159 -2.16 -9.94 -1.45
CA LYS A 159 -1.65 -11.26 -1.87
C LYS A 159 -0.61 -11.79 -0.89
N VAL A 160 0.16 -10.85 -0.31
CA VAL A 160 1.15 -11.15 0.73
C VAL A 160 1.09 -10.05 1.79
N SER A 161 1.02 -10.46 3.05
CA SER A 161 1.24 -9.59 4.22
C SER A 161 2.51 -10.05 4.92
N ILE A 162 3.51 -9.17 4.99
CA ILE A 162 4.80 -9.45 5.64
C ILE A 162 4.79 -8.79 7.00
N VAL A 163 4.40 -9.55 8.01
CA VAL A 163 4.31 -9.09 9.40
C VAL A 163 5.63 -9.41 10.10
N ASP A 164 6.53 -8.44 10.06
CA ASP A 164 7.84 -8.52 10.68
C ASP A 164 7.89 -7.62 11.91
N PRO A 165 8.00 -8.20 13.14
CA PRO A 165 8.02 -7.41 14.37
C PRO A 165 9.17 -6.39 14.42
N GLU A 166 10.29 -6.64 13.76
CA GLU A 166 11.40 -5.68 13.70
C GLU A 166 11.03 -4.38 13.00
N CYS A 167 10.07 -4.42 12.06
CA CYS A 167 9.57 -3.22 11.38
C CYS A 167 8.77 -2.30 12.32
N MET A 168 8.33 -2.79 13.47
CA MET A 168 7.51 -2.06 14.45
C MET A 168 8.32 -1.48 15.60
N MET A 169 9.62 -1.82 15.73
CA MET A 169 10.47 -1.42 16.86
C MET A 169 10.68 0.09 16.97
N THR A 170 10.48 0.84 15.89
CA THR A 170 10.57 2.31 15.89
C THR A 170 9.25 3.01 16.20
N MET A 171 8.18 2.24 16.46
CA MET A 171 6.88 2.78 16.82
C MET A 171 6.95 3.48 18.18
N PRO A 172 6.47 4.73 18.33
CA PRO A 172 6.42 5.40 19.61
C PRO A 172 5.53 4.63 20.61
N LYS A 173 5.90 4.63 21.90
CA LYS A 173 5.19 3.89 22.94
C LYS A 173 3.72 4.30 23.15
N HIS A 174 3.32 5.46 22.63
CA HIS A 174 1.96 5.99 22.76
C HIS A 174 1.08 5.74 21.52
N VAL A 175 1.57 5.00 20.54
CA VAL A 175 0.85 4.60 19.31
C VAL A 175 0.26 3.21 19.46
#